data_6135d8af2f8919efdc04fe1916be5455
#
_entry.id   6135d8af2f8919efdc04fe1916be5455
#
_cell.length_a   1.000
_cell.length_b   1.000
_cell.length_c   1.000
_cell.angle_alpha   90.00
_cell.angle_beta   90.00
_cell.angle_gamma   90.00
#
_symmetry.space_group_name_H-M   'P 1'
#
loop_
_entity.id
_entity.type
_entity.pdbx_description
1 polymer ?
#
loop_
_entity_poly.entity_id
_entity_poly.type
_entity_poly.pdbx_seq_one_letter_code
_entity_poly.pdbx_strand_id
1 'polypeptide(L)'
;IGELCVRGSSLALGYYNDPEKTALAFVQNPLNKAYPEKIYRTGDIVYYNERGELIYKGRKDFQIKHMGYRIELGEIETAILGINGIDNACVLYDTEIKSIVLIYETTLEIEQKDILLGLHSKLPKYMLPSKCIKLDSMPLNVNGKIDRNKLKGLINSAI
;
A
#
# COMPACT_ATOMS: atom_id res chain seq x y z
N ILE A 1 -8.52 12.08 13.24
CA ILE A 1 -8.00 11.31 12.09
C ILE A 1 -9.13 10.52 11.48
N GLY A 2 -9.26 10.53 10.15
CA GLY A 2 -10.27 9.78 9.41
C GLY A 2 -9.93 9.61 7.93
N GLU A 3 -10.76 8.84 7.22
CA GLU A 3 -10.66 8.71 5.77
C GLU A 3 -11.30 9.93 5.10
N LEU A 4 -10.58 10.53 4.15
CA LEU A 4 -11.13 11.64 3.34
C LEU A 4 -12.23 11.09 2.43
N CYS A 5 -13.41 11.70 2.52
CA CYS A 5 -14.53 11.39 1.65
C CYS A 5 -14.95 12.63 0.85
N VAL A 6 -15.33 12.42 -0.39
CA VAL A 6 -15.80 13.48 -1.29
C VAL A 6 -17.30 13.32 -1.53
N ARG A 7 -18.04 14.44 -1.58
CA ARG A 7 -19.46 14.50 -1.93
C ARG A 7 -19.73 15.62 -2.92
N GLY A 8 -20.86 15.57 -3.56
CA GLY A 8 -21.35 16.65 -4.42
C GLY A 8 -21.44 16.26 -5.90
N SER A 9 -21.70 17.24 -6.73
CA SER A 9 -21.98 17.08 -8.17
C SER A 9 -20.78 16.61 -9.00
N SER A 10 -19.56 16.66 -8.44
CA SER A 10 -18.33 16.19 -9.09
C SER A 10 -18.11 14.68 -8.98
N LEU A 11 -18.98 13.96 -8.24
CA LEU A 11 -18.82 12.51 -8.10
C LEU A 11 -19.11 11.81 -9.42
N ALA A 12 -18.23 10.87 -9.78
CA ALA A 12 -18.52 9.91 -10.85
C ALA A 12 -19.65 8.95 -10.46
N LEU A 13 -20.24 8.29 -11.43
CA LEU A 13 -21.27 7.26 -11.20
C LEU A 13 -20.69 5.98 -10.56
N GLY A 14 -19.40 5.71 -10.81
CA GLY A 14 -18.68 4.55 -10.32
C GLY A 14 -17.46 4.22 -11.18
N TYR A 15 -16.87 3.06 -10.96
CA TYR A 15 -15.82 2.50 -11.81
C TYR A 15 -16.44 1.83 -13.03
N TYR A 16 -15.83 2.02 -14.20
CA TYR A 16 -16.31 1.42 -15.44
C TYR A 16 -16.20 -0.11 -15.36
N ASN A 17 -17.31 -0.79 -15.63
CA ASN A 17 -17.44 -2.25 -15.65
C ASN A 17 -16.94 -2.97 -14.37
N ASP A 18 -16.99 -2.28 -13.22
CA ASP A 18 -16.57 -2.83 -11.92
C ASP A 18 -17.57 -2.45 -10.82
N PRO A 19 -18.71 -3.17 -10.73
CA PRO A 19 -19.75 -2.89 -9.76
C PRO A 19 -19.32 -3.17 -8.31
N GLU A 20 -18.44 -4.15 -8.09
CA GLU A 20 -17.96 -4.51 -6.75
C GLU A 20 -17.10 -3.40 -6.18
N LYS A 21 -16.12 -2.93 -6.95
CA LYS A 21 -15.28 -1.80 -6.55
C LYS A 21 -16.08 -0.52 -6.40
N THR A 22 -17.09 -0.33 -7.24
CA THR A 22 -18.02 0.81 -7.13
C THR A 22 -18.79 0.76 -5.80
N ALA A 23 -19.34 -0.37 -5.41
CA ALA A 23 -20.08 -0.53 -4.17
C ALA A 23 -19.21 -0.31 -2.92
N LEU A 24 -17.94 -0.64 -2.98
CA LEU A 24 -16.97 -0.43 -1.88
C LEU A 24 -16.55 1.05 -1.74
N ALA A 25 -16.42 1.76 -2.85
CA ALA A 25 -15.91 3.12 -2.87
C ALA A 25 -17.01 4.21 -2.82
N PHE A 26 -18.15 3.96 -3.48
CA PHE A 26 -19.28 4.90 -3.55
C PHE A 26 -20.40 4.44 -2.63
N VAL A 27 -20.36 4.89 -1.39
CA VAL A 27 -21.25 4.43 -0.32
C VAL A 27 -22.24 5.52 0.11
N GLN A 28 -23.30 5.13 0.82
CA GLN A 28 -24.19 6.08 1.48
C GLN A 28 -23.41 6.91 2.50
N ASN A 29 -23.65 8.23 2.53
CA ASN A 29 -23.09 9.11 3.55
C ASN A 29 -23.64 8.72 4.94
N PRO A 30 -22.80 8.22 5.88
CA PRO A 30 -23.28 7.79 7.19
C PRO A 30 -23.76 8.95 8.07
N LEU A 31 -23.36 10.19 7.75
CA LEU A 31 -23.76 11.40 8.47
C LEU A 31 -25.10 11.94 7.98
N ASN A 32 -25.55 11.54 6.79
CA ASN A 32 -26.84 11.98 6.24
C ASN A 32 -27.87 10.83 6.30
N LYS A 33 -28.84 10.97 7.18
CA LYS A 33 -29.95 10.01 7.34
C LYS A 33 -31.27 10.50 6.74
N ALA A 34 -31.31 11.74 6.24
CA ALA A 34 -32.54 12.37 5.76
C ALA A 34 -32.89 11.95 4.34
N TYR A 35 -31.88 11.73 3.49
CA TYR A 35 -32.06 11.33 2.09
C TYR A 35 -30.84 10.55 1.59
N PRO A 36 -31.00 9.77 0.49
CA PRO A 36 -29.87 9.07 -0.12
C PRO A 36 -28.83 10.07 -0.66
N GLU A 37 -27.62 10.04 -0.08
CA GLU A 37 -26.49 10.87 -0.51
C GLU A 37 -25.26 9.99 -0.65
N LYS A 38 -24.76 9.83 -1.86
CA LYS A 38 -23.51 9.10 -2.09
C LYS A 38 -22.31 9.94 -1.76
N ILE A 39 -21.31 9.28 -1.16
CA ILE A 39 -19.96 9.81 -0.98
C ILE A 39 -18.95 8.86 -1.64
N TYR A 40 -17.84 9.41 -2.09
CA TYR A 40 -16.68 8.65 -2.57
C TYR A 40 -15.62 8.57 -1.47
N ARG A 41 -15.25 7.36 -1.11
CA ARG A 41 -14.16 7.07 -0.18
C ARG A 41 -12.85 7.08 -0.95
N THR A 42 -11.96 8.04 -0.63
CA THR A 42 -10.72 8.24 -1.40
C THR A 42 -9.63 7.23 -1.04
N GLY A 43 -9.72 6.64 0.15
CA GLY A 43 -8.65 5.83 0.73
C GLY A 43 -7.53 6.68 1.36
N ASP A 44 -7.59 8.00 1.27
CA ASP A 44 -6.63 8.90 1.90
C ASP A 44 -6.97 9.10 3.37
N ILE A 45 -5.98 8.97 4.25
CA ILE A 45 -6.11 9.23 5.68
C ILE A 45 -5.62 10.65 5.95
N VAL A 46 -6.48 11.42 6.63
CA VAL A 46 -6.27 12.83 6.92
C VAL A 46 -6.57 13.16 8.39
N TYR A 47 -6.09 14.32 8.86
CA TYR A 47 -6.48 14.89 10.14
C TYR A 47 -6.48 16.42 10.05
N TYR A 48 -7.19 17.08 10.97
CA TYR A 48 -7.10 18.52 11.13
C TYR A 48 -5.96 18.89 12.08
N ASN A 49 -5.13 19.87 11.70
CA ASN A 49 -4.14 20.47 12.58
C ASN A 49 -4.81 21.50 13.50
N GLU A 50 -4.01 22.16 14.37
CA GLU A 50 -4.50 23.19 15.30
C GLU A 50 -5.06 24.45 14.61
N ARG A 51 -4.70 24.67 13.34
CA ARG A 51 -5.22 25.76 12.50
C ARG A 51 -6.50 25.41 11.74
N GLY A 52 -7.02 24.19 11.92
CA GLY A 52 -8.18 23.70 11.18
C GLY A 52 -7.89 23.33 9.71
N GLU A 53 -6.62 23.21 9.34
CA GLU A 53 -6.21 22.79 8.00
C GLU A 53 -6.20 21.27 7.90
N LEU A 54 -6.64 20.75 6.75
CA LEU A 54 -6.67 19.32 6.48
C LEU A 54 -5.28 18.83 6.06
N ILE A 55 -4.69 17.99 6.89
CA ILE A 55 -3.34 17.44 6.67
C ILE A 55 -3.44 16.00 6.21
N TYR A 56 -2.77 15.71 5.10
CA TYR A 56 -2.63 14.35 4.57
C TYR A 56 -1.64 13.53 5.42
N LYS A 57 -2.06 12.33 5.83
CA LYS A 57 -1.23 11.42 6.64
C LYS A 57 -0.71 10.23 5.85
N GLY A 58 -1.44 9.77 4.85
CA GLY A 58 -1.08 8.59 4.05
C GLY A 58 -2.30 7.94 3.42
N ARG A 59 -2.11 6.73 2.88
CA ARG A 59 -3.17 5.93 2.28
C ARG A 59 -3.53 4.73 3.18
N LYS A 60 -4.81 4.35 3.13
CA LYS A 60 -5.33 3.18 3.82
C LYS A 60 -4.89 1.86 3.15
N ASP A 61 -4.69 1.89 1.85
CA ASP A 61 -4.44 0.74 0.97
C ASP A 61 -2.98 0.57 0.55
N PHE A 62 -2.04 1.24 1.25
CA PHE A 62 -0.59 1.22 0.96
C PHE A 62 -0.22 1.64 -0.48
N GLN A 63 -1.10 2.33 -1.18
CA GLN A 63 -0.78 2.93 -2.46
C GLN A 63 0.25 4.05 -2.30
N ILE A 64 1.19 4.10 -3.23
CA ILE A 64 2.23 5.13 -3.27
C ILE A 64 2.23 5.86 -4.61
N LYS A 65 2.86 7.04 -4.62
CA LYS A 65 3.25 7.75 -5.83
C LYS A 65 4.75 7.66 -5.98
N HIS A 66 5.25 6.93 -6.99
CA HIS A 66 6.67 6.74 -7.23
C HIS A 66 6.98 7.04 -8.70
N MET A 67 7.93 7.93 -8.97
CA MET A 67 8.35 8.35 -10.33
C MET A 67 7.16 8.79 -11.23
N GLY A 68 6.11 9.39 -10.65
CA GLY A 68 4.89 9.80 -11.37
C GLY A 68 3.85 8.69 -11.55
N TYR A 69 4.16 7.46 -11.22
CA TYR A 69 3.25 6.32 -11.29
C TYR A 69 2.52 6.10 -9.97
N ARG A 70 1.26 5.66 -10.07
CA ARG A 70 0.47 5.19 -8.93
C ARG A 70 0.70 3.69 -8.81
N ILE A 71 1.31 3.26 -7.70
CA ILE A 71 1.72 1.88 -7.47
C ILE A 71 1.00 1.34 -6.23
N GLU A 72 0.46 0.14 -6.33
CA GLU A 72 -0.05 -0.64 -5.21
C GLU A 72 1.07 -1.56 -4.72
N LEU A 73 1.57 -1.33 -3.49
CA LEU A 73 2.65 -2.17 -2.93
C LEU A 73 2.25 -3.64 -2.83
N GLY A 74 0.96 -3.92 -2.64
CA GLY A 74 0.42 -5.28 -2.63
C GLY A 74 0.56 -6.03 -3.96
N GLU A 75 0.57 -5.32 -5.10
CA GLU A 75 0.83 -5.93 -6.41
C GLU A 75 2.27 -6.47 -6.49
N ILE A 76 3.22 -5.70 -5.98
CA ILE A 76 4.62 -6.13 -5.90
C ILE A 76 4.76 -7.33 -4.95
N GLU A 77 4.09 -7.30 -3.79
CA GLU A 77 4.10 -8.42 -2.83
C GLU A 77 3.56 -9.70 -3.46
N THR A 78 2.47 -9.60 -4.20
CA THR A 78 1.88 -10.75 -4.90
C THR A 78 2.83 -11.34 -5.94
N ALA A 79 3.52 -10.47 -6.70
CA ALA A 79 4.50 -10.91 -7.69
C ALA A 79 5.70 -11.61 -7.05
N ILE A 80 6.16 -11.13 -5.87
CA ILE A 80 7.27 -11.70 -5.10
C ILE A 80 6.90 -13.05 -4.51
N LEU A 81 5.73 -13.18 -3.90
CA LEU A 81 5.23 -14.45 -3.36
C LEU A 81 5.03 -15.54 -4.43
N GLY A 82 4.92 -15.13 -5.68
CA GLY A 82 4.93 -16.04 -6.83
C GLY A 82 6.33 -16.50 -7.30
N ILE A 83 7.40 -16.12 -6.57
CA ILE A 83 8.77 -16.60 -6.81
C ILE A 83 8.99 -17.82 -5.91
N ASN A 84 9.46 -18.92 -6.52
CA ASN A 84 9.68 -20.17 -5.81
C ASN A 84 10.72 -19.99 -4.68
N GLY A 85 10.37 -20.42 -3.47
CA GLY A 85 11.23 -20.36 -2.31
C GLY A 85 11.10 -19.09 -1.47
N ILE A 86 10.22 -18.16 -1.80
CA ILE A 86 9.86 -17.05 -0.91
C ILE A 86 8.67 -17.46 -0.04
N ASP A 87 8.87 -17.47 1.28
CA ASP A 87 7.85 -17.88 2.25
C ASP A 87 6.93 -16.72 2.61
N ASN A 88 7.51 -15.54 2.87
CA ASN A 88 6.80 -14.32 3.19
C ASN A 88 7.46 -13.08 2.54
N ALA A 89 6.66 -12.09 2.24
CA ALA A 89 7.14 -10.82 1.69
C ALA A 89 6.35 -9.62 2.21
N CYS A 90 7.05 -8.51 2.40
CA CYS A 90 6.47 -7.22 2.71
C CYS A 90 7.20 -6.14 1.91
N VAL A 91 6.45 -5.32 1.20
CA VAL A 91 7.01 -4.20 0.45
C VAL A 91 6.64 -2.90 1.15
N LEU A 92 7.65 -2.09 1.40
CA LEU A 92 7.51 -0.78 2.02
C LEU A 92 8.06 0.30 1.09
N TYR A 93 7.57 1.51 1.27
CA TYR A 93 8.09 2.68 0.60
C TYR A 93 8.83 3.54 1.62
N ASP A 94 10.12 3.73 1.35
CA ASP A 94 10.94 4.66 2.09
C ASP A 94 10.73 6.07 1.53
N THR A 95 10.15 6.95 2.34
CA THR A 95 9.80 8.33 1.93
C THR A 95 11.00 9.27 1.92
N GLU A 96 12.06 8.96 2.65
CA GLU A 96 13.28 9.78 2.73
C GLU A 96 14.12 9.61 1.47
N ILE A 97 14.41 8.37 1.10
CA ILE A 97 15.18 8.07 -0.10
C ILE A 97 14.29 7.81 -1.34
N LYS A 98 12.96 7.93 -1.16
CA LYS A 98 11.94 7.74 -2.22
C LYS A 98 12.11 6.43 -2.98
N SER A 99 12.28 5.34 -2.28
CA SER A 99 12.52 4.03 -2.87
C SER A 99 11.61 2.93 -2.35
N ILE A 100 11.41 1.91 -3.19
CA ILE A 100 10.69 0.70 -2.85
C ILE A 100 11.67 -0.28 -2.20
N VAL A 101 11.34 -0.75 -0.99
CA VAL A 101 12.15 -1.69 -0.21
C VAL A 101 11.36 -2.99 -0.07
N LEU A 102 11.98 -4.09 -0.47
CA LEU A 102 11.49 -5.44 -0.25
C LEU A 102 12.09 -5.99 1.03
N ILE A 103 11.26 -6.53 1.90
CA ILE A 103 11.65 -7.35 3.04
C ILE A 103 11.04 -8.72 2.81
N TYR A 104 11.84 -9.78 2.89
CA TYR A 104 11.38 -11.12 2.59
C TYR A 104 11.96 -12.16 3.55
N GLU A 105 11.23 -13.25 3.69
CA GLU A 105 11.60 -14.43 4.45
C GLU A 105 11.71 -15.62 3.48
N THR A 106 12.77 -16.39 3.62
CA THR A 106 13.01 -17.59 2.84
C THR A 106 13.90 -18.55 3.62
N THR A 107 13.58 -19.83 3.54
CA THR A 107 14.41 -20.93 4.07
C THR A 107 15.50 -21.34 3.10
N LEU A 108 15.44 -20.87 1.84
CA LEU A 108 16.42 -21.19 0.82
C LEU A 108 17.50 -20.12 0.70
N GLU A 109 18.66 -20.51 0.16
CA GLU A 109 19.65 -19.53 -0.27
C GLU A 109 19.29 -19.01 -1.67
N ILE A 110 18.61 -17.84 -1.69
CA ILE A 110 18.23 -17.14 -2.91
C ILE A 110 18.99 -15.83 -2.96
N GLU A 111 19.68 -15.60 -4.06
CA GLU A 111 20.36 -14.33 -4.28
C GLU A 111 19.35 -13.22 -4.62
N GLN A 112 19.62 -12.02 -4.15
CA GLN A 112 18.81 -10.84 -4.50
C GLN A 112 18.65 -10.67 -6.02
N LYS A 113 19.68 -11.01 -6.78
CA LYS A 113 19.69 -10.97 -8.24
C LYS A 113 18.61 -11.86 -8.85
N ASP A 114 18.40 -13.05 -8.32
CA ASP A 114 17.41 -14.00 -8.83
C ASP A 114 15.98 -13.53 -8.52
N ILE A 115 15.78 -12.93 -7.36
CA ILE A 115 14.50 -12.29 -7.01
C ILE A 115 14.19 -11.17 -8.01
N LEU A 116 15.16 -10.27 -8.26
CA LEU A 116 14.98 -9.17 -9.20
C LEU A 116 14.76 -9.64 -10.63
N LEU A 117 15.43 -10.69 -11.07
CA LEU A 117 15.20 -11.30 -12.39
C LEU A 117 13.79 -11.88 -12.50
N GLY A 118 13.32 -12.59 -11.47
CA GLY A 118 11.95 -13.10 -11.40
C GLY A 118 10.89 -12.00 -11.47
N LEU A 119 11.15 -10.87 -10.80
CA LEU A 119 10.26 -9.72 -10.83
C LEU A 119 10.29 -8.97 -12.17
N HIS A 120 11.44 -8.90 -12.82
CA HIS A 120 11.59 -8.20 -14.11
C HIS A 120 10.69 -8.76 -15.21
N SER A 121 10.34 -10.04 -15.13
CA SER A 121 9.42 -10.69 -16.06
C SER A 121 7.95 -10.40 -15.79
N LYS A 122 7.63 -9.93 -14.58
CA LYS A 122 6.25 -9.76 -14.09
C LYS A 122 5.86 -8.29 -13.88
N LEU A 123 6.83 -7.42 -13.59
CA LEU A 123 6.58 -6.03 -13.19
C LEU A 123 7.38 -5.04 -14.04
N PRO A 124 6.84 -3.84 -14.28
CA PRO A 124 7.56 -2.73 -14.88
C PRO A 124 8.77 -2.29 -14.02
N LYS A 125 9.81 -1.74 -14.65
CA LYS A 125 11.04 -1.31 -13.96
C LYS A 125 10.81 -0.36 -12.78
N TYR A 126 9.84 0.54 -12.89
CA TYR A 126 9.54 1.52 -11.83
C TYR A 126 8.89 0.90 -10.58
N MET A 127 8.46 -0.37 -10.63
CA MET A 127 7.92 -1.12 -9.50
C MET A 127 8.95 -2.02 -8.82
N LEU A 128 10.15 -2.14 -9.40
CA LEU A 128 11.17 -3.02 -8.84
C LEU A 128 11.76 -2.44 -7.56
N PRO A 129 11.94 -3.26 -6.51
CA PRO A 129 12.61 -2.83 -5.30
C PRO A 129 14.06 -2.43 -5.58
N SER A 130 14.49 -1.31 -5.00
CA SER A 130 15.89 -0.87 -5.06
C SER A 130 16.75 -1.46 -3.94
N LYS A 131 16.12 -1.93 -2.86
CA LYS A 131 16.76 -2.57 -1.71
C LYS A 131 15.96 -3.82 -1.33
N CYS A 132 16.66 -4.92 -1.08
CA CYS A 132 16.08 -6.16 -0.58
C CYS A 132 16.74 -6.53 0.74
N ILE A 133 15.93 -6.88 1.74
CA ILE A 133 16.37 -7.23 3.08
C ILE A 133 15.81 -8.62 3.39
N LYS A 134 16.70 -9.59 3.61
CA LYS A 134 16.32 -10.92 4.08
C LYS A 134 16.16 -10.89 5.59
N LEU A 135 15.10 -11.50 6.11
CA LEU A 135 14.90 -11.78 7.52
C LEU A 135 14.75 -13.30 7.72
N ASP A 136 15.19 -13.79 8.86
CA ASP A 136 14.99 -15.18 9.26
C ASP A 136 13.53 -15.46 9.62
N SER A 137 12.81 -14.44 10.10
CA SER A 137 11.39 -14.50 10.42
C SER A 137 10.74 -13.12 10.33
N MET A 138 9.56 -13.06 9.74
CA MET A 138 8.76 -11.82 9.67
C MET A 138 8.14 -11.50 11.02
N PRO A 139 8.26 -10.25 11.53
CA PRO A 139 7.55 -9.84 12.73
C PRO A 139 6.05 -9.84 12.49
N LEU A 140 5.31 -10.52 13.37
CA LEU A 140 3.85 -10.54 13.33
C LEU A 140 3.26 -9.64 14.41
N ASN A 141 2.10 -9.06 14.10
CA ASN A 141 1.28 -8.35 15.07
C ASN A 141 0.41 -9.33 15.88
N VAL A 142 -0.32 -8.81 16.87
CA VAL A 142 -1.21 -9.61 17.75
C VAL A 142 -2.29 -10.41 17.01
N ASN A 143 -2.58 -10.08 15.76
CA ASN A 143 -3.55 -10.77 14.90
C ASN A 143 -2.90 -11.77 13.94
N GLY A 144 -1.61 -12.08 14.09
CA GLY A 144 -0.87 -13.00 13.22
C GLY A 144 -0.55 -12.46 11.83
N LYS A 145 -0.70 -11.15 11.59
CA LYS A 145 -0.35 -10.49 10.33
C LYS A 145 1.01 -9.81 10.42
N ILE A 146 1.73 -9.69 9.32
CA ILE A 146 3.02 -9.00 9.23
C ILE A 146 2.91 -7.59 9.84
N ASP A 147 3.77 -7.30 10.82
CA ASP A 147 3.84 -6.01 11.50
C ASP A 147 4.67 -5.01 10.70
N ARG A 148 4.00 -4.30 9.78
CA ARG A 148 4.65 -3.29 8.92
C ARG A 148 5.27 -2.13 9.71
N ASN A 149 4.77 -1.83 10.91
CA ASN A 149 5.33 -0.73 11.72
C ASN A 149 6.70 -1.13 12.29
N LYS A 150 6.85 -2.38 12.76
CA LYS A 150 8.15 -2.91 13.18
C LYS A 150 9.13 -2.95 12.01
N LEU A 151 8.68 -3.39 10.83
CA LEU A 151 9.52 -3.43 9.63
C LEU A 151 9.97 -2.04 9.17
N LYS A 152 9.12 -1.00 9.29
CA LYS A 152 9.52 0.39 9.01
C LYS A 152 10.65 0.86 9.95
N GLY A 153 10.59 0.47 11.23
CA GLY A 153 11.67 0.77 12.18
C GLY A 153 13.02 0.17 11.76
N LEU A 154 13.00 -1.04 11.19
CA LEU A 154 14.23 -1.70 10.71
C LEU A 154 14.85 -1.00 9.50
N ILE A 155 14.06 -0.45 8.61
CA ILE A 155 14.56 0.31 7.44
C ILE A 155 15.29 1.56 7.91
N ASN A 156 14.70 2.30 8.85
CA ASN A 156 15.25 3.56 9.36
C ASN A 156 16.50 3.37 10.23
N SER A 157 16.69 2.18 10.81
CA SER A 157 17.89 1.86 11.65
C SER A 157 19.02 1.20 10.85
N ALA A 158 18.79 0.85 9.59
CA ALA A 158 19.77 0.22 8.70
C ALA A 158 20.42 1.22 7.72
N ILE A 159 20.23 2.51 7.97
CA ILE A 159 20.91 3.66 7.37
C ILE A 159 21.86 4.22 8.41
#